data_e59a9eb6d715e2bcb5de5c9c57a3efd4
#
_entry.id   e59a9eb6d715e2bcb5de5c9c57a3efd4
#
_cell.length_a   1.000
_cell.length_b   1.000
_cell.length_c   1.000
_cell.angle_alpha   90.00
_cell.angle_beta   90.00
_cell.angle_gamma   90.00
#
_symmetry.space_group_name_H-M   'P 1'
#
loop_
_entity.id
_entity.type
_entity.pdbx_description
1 polymer ?
#
loop_
_entity_poly.entity_id
_entity_poly.type
_entity_poly.pdbx_seq_one_letter_code
_entity_poly.pdbx_strand_id
1 'polypeptide(L)'
;MTEELPCLLMRGGTSKGAYFLADDLPAEPALRDALLLRVMGSPDERQIDGLGGAHPLTSKVAVVSPSADPQADVDYLFLQVVVDRPEVSDRQNCGNLLAGIGPFAVERGLVPAGQEHTSVRIRMVNSGDYATATFPTPGGRVDYTGDAEISGVPGTAAAVVIEFPPSVNPLLPTGRVRDEIQGVPVTCVDNGMPTVLIAASSLKVTGYESPEELEKDGALADRLREIRLEAGRLMGLGDVSGTTVPKLTLLAPPRDGGAVTTRTFIPIRCHTSIGVLGAASVAAGLRIEGSVGADLARVDPGEDRVRIEHPTGFLDIESSLTAPPGELPTARRTAVVRTARKIFDGTVFPRSADTAPLPTNDPQDQGGQR
;
A
#
# COMPACT_ATOMS: atom_id res chain seq x y z
N MET A 1 16.37 -27.66 -22.92
CA MET A 1 17.00 -26.33 -22.83
C MET A 1 16.64 -25.76 -21.49
N THR A 2 17.59 -25.28 -20.74
CA THR A 2 17.35 -24.62 -19.44
C THR A 2 16.61 -23.32 -19.76
N GLU A 3 15.42 -23.12 -19.19
CA GLU A 3 14.73 -21.84 -19.29
C GLU A 3 15.56 -20.77 -18.56
N GLU A 4 15.86 -19.66 -19.22
CA GLU A 4 16.62 -18.55 -18.67
C GLU A 4 15.74 -17.30 -18.72
N LEU A 5 15.55 -16.63 -17.57
CA LEU A 5 14.68 -15.49 -17.46
C LEU A 5 15.45 -14.27 -16.94
N PRO A 6 15.57 -13.17 -17.70
CA PRO A 6 16.09 -11.92 -17.18
C PRO A 6 15.24 -11.42 -16.02
N CYS A 7 15.86 -11.09 -14.90
CA CYS A 7 15.16 -10.72 -13.67
C CYS A 7 15.88 -9.60 -12.94
N LEU A 8 15.14 -8.61 -12.45
CA LEU A 8 15.58 -7.74 -11.38
C LEU A 8 14.96 -8.20 -10.07
N LEU A 9 15.78 -8.54 -9.07
CA LEU A 9 15.29 -8.70 -7.71
C LEU A 9 15.38 -7.35 -7.01
N MET A 10 14.26 -6.82 -6.58
CA MET A 10 14.19 -5.50 -5.96
C MET A 10 13.45 -5.52 -4.62
N ARG A 11 13.85 -4.61 -3.73
CA ARG A 11 12.99 -4.15 -2.66
C ARG A 11 12.17 -2.97 -3.19
N GLY A 12 10.87 -3.04 -3.03
CA GLY A 12 9.96 -1.92 -3.19
C GLY A 12 9.19 -1.70 -1.88
N GLY A 13 9.27 -0.49 -1.31
CA GLY A 13 8.73 -0.25 0.03
C GLY A 13 9.24 -1.28 1.04
N THR A 14 8.34 -1.89 1.79
CA THR A 14 8.62 -2.95 2.79
C THR A 14 8.51 -4.36 2.22
N SER A 15 8.47 -4.53 0.90
CA SER A 15 8.40 -5.84 0.24
C SER A 15 9.62 -6.08 -0.65
N LYS A 16 9.90 -7.35 -0.92
CA LYS A 16 10.89 -7.81 -1.90
C LYS A 16 10.18 -8.64 -2.95
N GLY A 17 10.54 -8.45 -4.22
CA GLY A 17 9.96 -9.22 -5.32
C GLY A 17 10.85 -9.32 -6.53
N ALA A 18 10.54 -10.27 -7.39
CA ALA A 18 11.14 -10.44 -8.71
C ALA A 18 10.37 -9.58 -9.72
N TYR A 19 11.10 -8.80 -10.52
CA TYR A 19 10.53 -7.92 -11.54
C TYR A 19 10.94 -8.45 -12.91
N PHE A 20 9.95 -8.62 -13.79
CA PHE A 20 10.11 -9.16 -15.14
C PHE A 20 9.50 -8.23 -16.18
N LEU A 21 10.05 -8.20 -17.38
CA LEU A 21 9.32 -7.73 -18.54
C LEU A 21 8.23 -8.75 -18.91
N ALA A 22 7.08 -8.26 -19.36
CA ALA A 22 6.00 -9.15 -19.79
C ALA A 22 6.42 -10.08 -20.94
N ASP A 23 7.27 -9.56 -21.85
CA ASP A 23 7.77 -10.30 -23.01
C ASP A 23 8.72 -11.46 -22.66
N ASP A 24 9.29 -11.45 -21.43
CA ASP A 24 10.14 -12.53 -20.93
C ASP A 24 9.33 -13.69 -20.31
N LEU A 25 8.00 -13.55 -20.22
CA LEU A 25 7.11 -14.51 -19.58
C LEU A 25 6.05 -15.03 -20.57
N PRO A 26 5.54 -16.26 -20.36
CA PRO A 26 4.41 -16.75 -21.14
C PRO A 26 3.20 -15.82 -21.07
N ALA A 27 2.60 -15.50 -22.21
CA ALA A 27 1.41 -14.65 -22.27
C ALA A 27 0.16 -15.34 -21.67
N GLU A 28 0.09 -16.68 -21.72
CA GLU A 28 -1.00 -17.44 -21.13
C GLU A 28 -0.86 -17.47 -19.60
N PRO A 29 -1.87 -17.00 -18.84
CA PRO A 29 -1.79 -16.91 -17.38
C PRO A 29 -1.42 -18.23 -16.69
N ALA A 30 -2.00 -19.36 -17.13
CA ALA A 30 -1.72 -20.65 -16.51
C ALA A 30 -0.24 -21.09 -16.67
N LEU A 31 0.34 -20.86 -17.87
CA LEU A 31 1.75 -21.17 -18.14
C LEU A 31 2.68 -20.21 -17.40
N ARG A 32 2.35 -18.92 -17.36
CA ARG A 32 3.06 -17.90 -16.59
C ARG A 32 3.08 -18.26 -15.11
N ASP A 33 1.94 -18.57 -14.54
CA ASP A 33 1.80 -18.86 -13.12
C ASP A 33 2.55 -20.15 -12.73
N ALA A 34 2.49 -21.20 -13.56
CA ALA A 34 3.27 -22.41 -13.37
C ALA A 34 4.79 -22.15 -13.42
N LEU A 35 5.24 -21.27 -14.31
CA LEU A 35 6.63 -20.84 -14.38
C LEU A 35 7.05 -20.05 -13.14
N LEU A 36 6.22 -19.10 -12.68
CA LEU A 36 6.49 -18.26 -11.52
C LEU A 36 6.54 -19.08 -10.21
N LEU A 37 5.73 -20.12 -10.07
CA LEU A 37 5.83 -21.05 -8.95
C LEU A 37 7.22 -21.72 -8.90
N ARG A 38 7.74 -22.14 -10.05
CA ARG A 38 9.08 -22.75 -10.16
C ARG A 38 10.20 -21.74 -9.89
N VAL A 39 10.03 -20.48 -10.35
CA VAL A 39 10.98 -19.38 -10.11
C VAL A 39 11.04 -19.01 -8.63
N MET A 40 9.88 -18.96 -7.96
CA MET A 40 9.81 -18.54 -6.56
C MET A 40 10.08 -19.68 -5.57
N GLY A 41 10.07 -20.93 -6.04
CA GLY A 41 10.28 -22.10 -5.19
C GLY A 41 9.03 -22.55 -4.42
N SER A 42 7.83 -22.17 -4.90
CA SER A 42 6.56 -22.60 -4.32
C SER A 42 6.05 -23.89 -4.98
N PRO A 43 5.24 -24.71 -4.25
CA PRO A 43 4.95 -24.61 -2.81
C PRO A 43 6.10 -25.19 -1.96
N ASP A 44 6.61 -24.41 -1.05
CA ASP A 44 7.55 -24.82 0.00
C ASP A 44 7.61 -23.70 1.03
N GLU A 45 7.38 -24.01 2.31
CA GLU A 45 7.39 -23.03 3.40
C GLU A 45 8.69 -22.23 3.50
N ARG A 46 9.81 -22.78 3.03
CA ARG A 46 11.12 -22.11 3.01
C ARG A 46 11.48 -21.52 1.65
N GLN A 47 10.74 -21.89 0.59
CA GLN A 47 11.07 -21.54 -0.80
C GLN A 47 12.57 -21.71 -1.11
N ILE A 48 13.17 -22.81 -0.58
CA ILE A 48 14.61 -23.02 -0.58
C ILE A 48 15.21 -23.18 -1.98
N ASP A 49 14.39 -23.63 -2.93
CA ASP A 49 14.77 -23.86 -4.33
C ASP A 49 14.19 -22.78 -5.26
N GLY A 50 14.24 -21.52 -4.84
CA GLY A 50 13.74 -20.39 -5.62
C GLY A 50 14.12 -19.03 -5.06
N LEU A 51 13.62 -17.95 -5.69
CA LEU A 51 13.85 -16.56 -5.30
C LEU A 51 13.00 -16.11 -4.11
N GLY A 52 11.97 -16.85 -3.76
CA GLY A 52 11.08 -16.52 -2.66
C GLY A 52 11.83 -16.45 -1.32
N GLY A 53 11.28 -15.70 -0.38
CA GLY A 53 11.88 -15.48 0.94
C GLY A 53 11.04 -16.03 2.08
N ALA A 54 10.26 -17.09 1.86
CA ALA A 54 9.49 -17.79 2.88
C ALA A 54 8.47 -16.92 3.64
N HIS A 55 8.05 -15.80 3.03
CA HIS A 55 7.10 -14.88 3.65
C HIS A 55 6.29 -14.15 2.56
N PRO A 56 4.99 -13.86 2.78
CA PRO A 56 4.19 -13.14 1.78
C PRO A 56 4.76 -11.80 1.31
N LEU A 57 5.51 -11.08 2.16
CA LEU A 57 6.17 -9.82 1.80
C LEU A 57 7.41 -10.02 0.92
N THR A 58 7.93 -11.23 0.82
CA THR A 58 9.14 -11.57 0.05
C THR A 58 8.90 -12.63 -1.02
N SER A 59 7.62 -12.97 -1.29
CA SER A 59 7.19 -13.91 -2.33
C SER A 59 6.24 -13.21 -3.31
N LYS A 60 6.77 -12.21 -4.00
CA LYS A 60 5.99 -11.30 -4.86
C LYS A 60 6.65 -11.16 -6.23
N VAL A 61 5.82 -10.93 -7.24
CA VAL A 61 6.27 -10.71 -8.62
C VAL A 61 5.62 -9.44 -9.17
N ALA A 62 6.40 -8.67 -9.90
CA ALA A 62 5.96 -7.56 -10.71
C ALA A 62 6.22 -7.88 -12.19
N VAL A 63 5.19 -7.82 -13.01
CA VAL A 63 5.30 -7.94 -14.46
C VAL A 63 5.03 -6.59 -15.08
N VAL A 64 5.96 -6.11 -15.90
CA VAL A 64 5.93 -4.75 -16.45
C VAL A 64 6.01 -4.81 -17.97
N SER A 65 5.18 -4.02 -18.65
CA SER A 65 5.20 -3.84 -20.10
C SER A 65 5.02 -2.37 -20.48
N PRO A 66 5.38 -1.95 -21.70
CA PRO A 66 4.90 -0.68 -22.23
C PRO A 66 3.37 -0.64 -22.20
N SER A 67 2.79 0.51 -21.84
CA SER A 67 1.35 0.65 -21.83
C SER A 67 0.81 1.01 -23.22
N ALA A 68 -0.30 0.39 -23.63
CA ALA A 68 -1.07 0.82 -24.78
C ALA A 68 -2.01 2.00 -24.44
N ASP A 69 -2.18 2.31 -23.15
CA ASP A 69 -3.01 3.40 -22.66
C ASP A 69 -2.23 4.72 -22.73
N PRO A 70 -2.72 5.77 -23.42
CA PRO A 70 -2.02 7.05 -23.53
C PRO A 70 -1.84 7.78 -22.19
N GLN A 71 -2.56 7.37 -21.13
CA GLN A 71 -2.45 7.94 -19.80
C GLN A 71 -1.30 7.33 -18.97
N ALA A 72 -0.70 6.23 -19.45
CA ALA A 72 0.39 5.54 -18.76
C ALA A 72 1.58 5.30 -19.70
N ASP A 73 2.76 5.24 -19.14
CA ASP A 73 4.00 4.86 -19.85
C ASP A 73 4.18 3.35 -19.78
N VAL A 74 3.82 2.74 -18.65
CA VAL A 74 3.92 1.30 -18.43
C VAL A 74 2.69 0.73 -17.74
N ASP A 75 2.43 -0.54 -18.02
CA ASP A 75 1.49 -1.38 -17.31
C ASP A 75 2.22 -2.18 -16.23
N TYR A 76 1.63 -2.27 -15.07
CA TYR A 76 2.12 -3.05 -13.93
C TYR A 76 1.09 -4.06 -13.49
N LEU A 77 1.39 -5.34 -13.68
CA LEU A 77 0.64 -6.47 -13.13
C LEU A 77 1.35 -6.99 -11.88
N PHE A 78 0.67 -6.93 -10.74
CA PHE A 78 1.13 -7.53 -9.50
C PHE A 78 0.66 -8.97 -9.38
N LEU A 79 1.57 -9.87 -8.96
CA LEU A 79 1.26 -11.26 -8.68
C LEU A 79 1.80 -11.64 -7.30
N GLN A 80 0.90 -12.16 -6.45
CA GLN A 80 1.28 -12.77 -5.18
C GLN A 80 1.50 -14.26 -5.39
N VAL A 81 2.73 -14.73 -5.26
CA VAL A 81 3.02 -16.16 -5.24
C VAL A 81 2.87 -16.66 -3.82
N VAL A 82 1.92 -17.57 -3.60
CA VAL A 82 1.68 -18.13 -2.27
C VAL A 82 2.83 -19.06 -1.88
N VAL A 83 3.29 -18.94 -0.64
CA VAL A 83 4.50 -19.64 -0.18
C VAL A 83 4.31 -21.16 -0.11
N ASP A 84 3.24 -21.57 0.55
CA ASP A 84 2.93 -22.95 0.98
C ASP A 84 1.93 -23.70 0.08
N ARG A 85 1.39 -23.01 -0.95
CA ARG A 85 0.42 -23.59 -1.88
C ARG A 85 0.77 -23.26 -3.32
N PRO A 86 0.43 -24.12 -4.29
CA PRO A 86 0.68 -23.88 -5.71
C PRO A 86 -0.32 -22.88 -6.30
N GLU A 87 -0.32 -21.65 -5.78
CA GLU A 87 -1.26 -20.60 -6.14
C GLU A 87 -0.49 -19.30 -6.45
N VAL A 88 -0.88 -18.67 -7.57
CA VAL A 88 -0.49 -17.30 -7.93
C VAL A 88 -1.76 -16.47 -8.01
N SER A 89 -1.79 -15.34 -7.30
CA SER A 89 -2.99 -14.49 -7.20
C SER A 89 -2.72 -13.08 -7.71
N ASP A 90 -3.61 -12.59 -8.56
CA ASP A 90 -3.66 -11.22 -9.08
C ASP A 90 -4.80 -10.37 -8.48
N ARG A 91 -5.48 -10.89 -7.44
CA ARG A 91 -6.71 -10.29 -6.88
C ARG A 91 -6.52 -8.97 -6.14
N GLN A 92 -5.28 -8.49 -5.98
CA GLN A 92 -4.97 -7.29 -5.22
C GLN A 92 -3.84 -6.50 -5.86
N ASN A 93 -3.75 -5.21 -5.56
CA ASN A 93 -2.59 -4.38 -5.86
C ASN A 93 -1.52 -4.49 -4.77
N CYS A 94 -0.29 -4.13 -5.13
CA CYS A 94 0.81 -4.02 -4.17
C CYS A 94 1.50 -2.65 -4.27
N GLY A 95 1.08 -1.70 -3.44
CA GLY A 95 1.71 -0.38 -3.36
C GLY A 95 3.19 -0.40 -2.96
N ASN A 96 3.66 -1.48 -2.31
CA ASN A 96 5.08 -1.61 -1.99
C ASN A 96 5.92 -1.89 -3.24
N LEU A 97 5.57 -2.90 -4.05
CA LEU A 97 6.29 -3.18 -5.29
C LEU A 97 6.14 -2.04 -6.31
N LEU A 98 5.03 -1.30 -6.27
CA LEU A 98 4.81 -0.13 -7.11
C LEU A 98 5.98 0.87 -7.04
N ALA A 99 6.62 1.02 -5.86
CA ALA A 99 7.78 1.88 -5.69
C ALA A 99 9.00 1.48 -6.55
N GLY A 100 9.08 0.22 -6.94
CA GLY A 100 10.17 -0.26 -7.82
C GLY A 100 9.85 -0.18 -9.31
N ILE A 101 8.60 0.06 -9.70
CA ILE A 101 8.16 -0.02 -11.11
C ILE A 101 8.81 1.05 -11.97
N GLY A 102 8.80 2.32 -11.52
CA GLY A 102 9.46 3.41 -12.24
C GLY A 102 10.96 3.17 -12.44
N PRO A 103 11.73 2.92 -11.35
CA PRO A 103 13.12 2.53 -11.45
C PRO A 103 13.37 1.33 -12.39
N PHE A 104 12.56 0.27 -12.28
CA PHE A 104 12.65 -0.90 -13.17
C PHE A 104 12.42 -0.53 -14.64
N ALA A 105 11.42 0.31 -14.93
CA ALA A 105 11.12 0.73 -16.30
C ALA A 105 12.28 1.48 -16.95
N VAL A 106 12.97 2.32 -16.18
CA VAL A 106 14.19 3.02 -16.65
C VAL A 106 15.35 2.03 -16.83
N GLU A 107 15.61 1.15 -15.87
CA GLU A 107 16.69 0.15 -15.93
C GLU A 107 16.52 -0.83 -17.12
N ARG A 108 15.29 -1.12 -17.51
CA ARG A 108 14.96 -1.98 -18.67
C ARG A 108 14.73 -1.20 -19.97
N GLY A 109 14.91 0.12 -19.97
CA GLY A 109 14.80 0.95 -21.17
C GLY A 109 13.39 1.13 -21.70
N LEU A 110 12.37 0.85 -20.90
CA LEU A 110 10.97 1.11 -21.27
C LEU A 110 10.64 2.61 -21.27
N VAL A 111 11.31 3.36 -20.39
CA VAL A 111 11.14 4.80 -20.24
C VAL A 111 12.53 5.45 -20.23
N PRO A 112 12.77 6.51 -21.03
CA PRO A 112 14.04 7.23 -20.98
C PRO A 112 14.20 7.98 -19.66
N ALA A 113 15.40 7.94 -19.10
CA ALA A 113 15.70 8.68 -17.88
C ALA A 113 15.79 10.20 -18.15
N GLY A 114 15.21 10.99 -17.24
CA GLY A 114 15.48 12.42 -17.13
C GLY A 114 16.88 12.71 -16.59
N GLN A 115 17.31 13.98 -16.63
CA GLN A 115 18.67 14.37 -16.21
C GLN A 115 18.86 14.41 -14.69
N GLU A 116 17.82 14.81 -13.94
CA GLU A 116 17.86 14.94 -12.48
C GLU A 116 16.80 14.03 -11.83
N HIS A 117 15.61 14.01 -12.38
CA HIS A 117 14.49 13.19 -11.92
C HIS A 117 13.76 12.58 -13.11
N THR A 118 13.18 11.42 -12.89
CA THR A 118 12.28 10.76 -13.84
C THR A 118 10.93 10.57 -13.20
N SER A 119 9.87 10.86 -13.94
CA SER A 119 8.49 10.55 -13.60
C SER A 119 7.97 9.49 -14.57
N VAL A 120 7.42 8.42 -14.05
CA VAL A 120 6.84 7.31 -14.82
C VAL A 120 5.38 7.16 -14.45
N ARG A 121 4.49 7.26 -15.44
CA ARG A 121 3.06 7.03 -15.28
C ARG A 121 2.79 5.53 -15.40
N ILE A 122 2.13 4.98 -14.41
CA ILE A 122 1.95 3.54 -14.24
C ILE A 122 0.46 3.24 -14.18
N ARG A 123 -0.02 2.33 -15.03
CA ARG A 123 -1.34 1.73 -14.89
C ARG A 123 -1.22 0.42 -14.12
N MET A 124 -1.94 0.31 -13.02
CA MET A 124 -2.03 -0.90 -12.23
C MET A 124 -3.09 -1.84 -12.81
N VAL A 125 -2.67 -2.87 -13.52
CA VAL A 125 -3.57 -3.76 -14.29
C VAL A 125 -4.59 -4.46 -13.40
N ASN A 126 -4.21 -4.80 -12.17
CA ASN A 126 -5.09 -5.51 -11.21
C ASN A 126 -6.37 -4.73 -10.84
N SER A 127 -6.33 -3.39 -10.83
CA SER A 127 -7.49 -2.55 -10.46
C SER A 127 -7.92 -1.59 -11.56
N GLY A 128 -7.07 -1.35 -12.55
CA GLY A 128 -7.26 -0.29 -13.55
C GLY A 128 -6.89 1.12 -13.07
N ASP A 129 -6.38 1.26 -11.84
CA ASP A 129 -5.97 2.54 -11.29
C ASP A 129 -4.63 3.02 -11.85
N TYR A 130 -4.34 4.31 -11.65
CA TYR A 130 -3.11 4.95 -12.11
C TYR A 130 -2.29 5.48 -10.92
N ALA A 131 -0.99 5.57 -11.14
CA ALA A 131 -0.06 6.26 -10.25
C ALA A 131 1.09 6.86 -11.06
N THR A 132 1.74 7.90 -10.53
CA THR A 132 2.98 8.44 -11.09
C THR A 132 4.09 8.27 -10.06
N ALA A 133 5.16 7.57 -10.43
CA ALA A 133 6.34 7.41 -9.59
C ALA A 133 7.43 8.39 -10.04
N THR A 134 7.86 9.28 -9.13
CA THR A 134 8.96 10.24 -9.37
C THR A 134 10.14 9.89 -8.47
N PHE A 135 11.34 9.78 -9.04
CA PHE A 135 12.56 9.37 -8.36
C PHE A 135 13.80 10.02 -8.98
N PRO A 136 14.93 10.11 -8.25
CA PRO A 136 16.14 10.75 -8.77
C PRO A 136 16.82 9.90 -9.86
N THR A 137 17.27 10.61 -10.90
CA THR A 137 18.05 10.05 -12.02
C THR A 137 19.21 10.96 -12.41
N PRO A 138 20.13 11.32 -11.50
CA PRO A 138 21.21 12.21 -11.81
C PRO A 138 22.09 11.64 -12.95
N GLY A 139 22.34 12.46 -13.96
CA GLY A 139 23.09 12.05 -15.14
C GLY A 139 22.44 10.94 -15.96
N GLY A 140 21.11 10.81 -15.90
CA GLY A 140 20.34 9.85 -16.69
C GLY A 140 20.39 8.40 -16.16
N ARG A 141 20.67 8.18 -14.89
CA ARG A 141 20.73 6.86 -14.25
C ARG A 141 19.93 6.85 -12.96
N VAL A 142 19.24 5.75 -12.69
CA VAL A 142 18.52 5.58 -11.42
C VAL A 142 19.50 5.64 -10.25
N ASP A 143 19.26 6.55 -9.31
CA ASP A 143 20.00 6.62 -8.06
C ASP A 143 19.12 6.04 -6.92
N TYR A 144 19.66 5.05 -6.24
CA TYR A 144 19.01 4.41 -5.08
C TYR A 144 19.52 4.95 -3.74
N THR A 145 20.52 5.86 -3.78
CA THR A 145 21.15 6.44 -2.59
C THR A 145 20.43 7.72 -2.20
N GLY A 146 20.11 7.87 -0.91
CA GLY A 146 19.43 9.05 -0.38
C GLY A 146 19.18 8.94 1.12
N ASP A 147 18.46 9.90 1.66
CA ASP A 147 18.19 10.09 3.09
C ASP A 147 16.77 9.75 3.51
N ALA A 148 15.91 9.29 2.57
CA ALA A 148 14.55 8.95 2.89
C ALA A 148 14.49 7.66 3.73
N GLU A 149 13.82 7.74 4.86
CA GLU A 149 13.54 6.64 5.78
C GLU A 149 12.09 6.19 5.64
N ILE A 150 11.84 4.88 5.67
CA ILE A 150 10.49 4.31 5.76
C ILE A 150 10.45 3.26 6.86
N SER A 151 9.37 3.24 7.64
CA SER A 151 9.19 2.24 8.70
C SER A 151 9.20 0.83 8.14
N GLY A 152 9.87 -0.09 8.86
CA GLY A 152 10.01 -1.49 8.48
C GLY A 152 11.16 -1.80 7.51
N VAL A 153 11.99 -0.80 7.17
CA VAL A 153 13.21 -0.98 6.37
C VAL A 153 14.38 -0.33 7.10
N PRO A 154 15.47 -1.05 7.36
CA PRO A 154 16.64 -0.46 8.01
C PRO A 154 17.39 0.48 7.06
N GLY A 155 17.91 1.59 7.63
CA GLY A 155 18.68 2.60 6.91
C GLY A 155 17.83 3.50 6.01
N THR A 156 18.51 4.24 5.14
CA THR A 156 17.90 5.22 4.23
C THR A 156 18.14 4.85 2.77
N ALA A 157 17.38 5.45 1.86
CA ALA A 157 17.52 5.30 0.41
C ALA A 157 16.95 6.53 -0.30
N ALA A 158 17.10 6.60 -1.63
CA ALA A 158 16.45 7.62 -2.42
C ALA A 158 14.94 7.55 -2.31
N ALA A 159 14.29 8.71 -2.18
CA ALA A 159 12.84 8.78 -2.16
C ALA A 159 12.26 8.43 -3.54
N VAL A 160 11.23 7.60 -3.53
CA VAL A 160 10.31 7.40 -4.65
C VAL A 160 8.96 7.96 -4.23
N VAL A 161 8.59 9.07 -4.81
CA VAL A 161 7.31 9.73 -4.54
C VAL A 161 6.27 9.14 -5.49
N ILE A 162 5.26 8.48 -4.92
CA ILE A 162 4.16 7.87 -5.68
C ILE A 162 2.94 8.75 -5.53
N GLU A 163 2.59 9.44 -6.59
CA GLU A 163 1.42 10.30 -6.68
C GLU A 163 0.24 9.53 -7.26
N PHE A 164 -0.93 9.70 -6.63
CA PHE A 164 -2.19 9.16 -7.09
C PHE A 164 -3.04 10.25 -7.72
N PRO A 165 -3.82 9.95 -8.77
CA PRO A 165 -4.77 10.92 -9.33
C PRO A 165 -5.75 11.38 -8.26
N PRO A 166 -6.25 12.61 -8.36
CA PRO A 166 -7.29 13.10 -7.44
C PRO A 166 -8.48 12.15 -7.43
N SER A 167 -9.05 11.94 -6.23
CA SER A 167 -10.30 11.17 -6.10
C SER A 167 -11.42 11.85 -6.89
N VAL A 168 -12.23 11.05 -7.57
CA VAL A 168 -13.45 11.54 -8.24
C VAL A 168 -14.56 11.86 -7.24
N ASN A 169 -14.44 11.33 -6.02
CA ASN A 169 -15.39 11.59 -4.94
C ASN A 169 -15.09 12.93 -4.24
N PRO A 170 -16.11 13.62 -3.70
CA PRO A 170 -15.88 14.78 -2.86
C PRO A 170 -15.00 14.45 -1.65
N LEU A 171 -14.02 15.30 -1.36
CA LEU A 171 -13.11 15.11 -0.21
C LEU A 171 -13.89 15.03 1.12
N LEU A 172 -14.98 15.79 1.24
CA LEU A 172 -15.92 15.74 2.36
C LEU A 172 -17.28 15.21 1.87
N PRO A 173 -17.48 13.89 1.81
CA PRO A 173 -18.64 13.28 1.18
C PRO A 173 -19.97 13.60 1.90
N THR A 174 -19.93 14.03 3.17
CA THR A 174 -21.13 14.50 3.89
C THR A 174 -21.48 15.97 3.60
N GLY A 175 -20.63 16.69 2.89
CA GLY A 175 -20.75 18.13 2.68
C GLY A 175 -20.46 18.99 3.93
N ARG A 176 -19.92 18.37 4.98
CA ARG A 176 -19.60 19.04 6.25
C ARG A 176 -18.19 18.70 6.70
N VAL A 177 -17.54 19.66 7.35
CA VAL A 177 -16.23 19.46 7.98
C VAL A 177 -16.33 18.56 9.20
N ARG A 178 -17.44 18.70 9.95
CA ARG A 178 -17.67 17.92 11.17
C ARG A 178 -19.11 17.42 11.19
N ASP A 179 -19.26 16.16 11.53
CA ASP A 179 -20.53 15.49 11.79
C ASP A 179 -20.56 15.03 13.26
N GLU A 180 -21.76 14.74 13.76
CA GLU A 180 -21.96 14.08 15.05
C GLU A 180 -22.65 12.75 14.82
N ILE A 181 -22.00 11.66 15.25
CA ILE A 181 -22.53 10.30 15.13
C ILE A 181 -22.56 9.67 16.52
N GLN A 182 -23.73 9.29 16.99
CA GLN A 182 -23.92 8.70 18.32
C GLN A 182 -23.32 9.58 19.45
N GLY A 183 -23.44 10.91 19.33
CA GLY A 183 -22.85 11.84 20.29
C GLY A 183 -21.32 11.96 20.21
N VAL A 184 -20.69 11.47 19.16
CA VAL A 184 -19.25 11.53 18.92
C VAL A 184 -18.99 12.47 17.74
N PRO A 185 -18.18 13.54 17.93
CA PRO A 185 -17.74 14.38 16.82
C PRO A 185 -16.81 13.59 15.90
N VAL A 186 -17.06 13.64 14.60
CA VAL A 186 -16.27 12.95 13.57
C VAL A 186 -16.03 13.87 12.37
N THR A 187 -15.02 13.55 11.57
CA THR A 187 -14.85 14.11 10.22
C THR A 187 -14.81 12.96 9.21
N CYS A 188 -15.73 12.95 8.26
CA CYS A 188 -15.79 11.98 7.18
C CYS A 188 -14.99 12.50 5.99
N VAL A 189 -13.94 11.80 5.60
CA VAL A 189 -13.01 12.21 4.52
C VAL A 189 -12.87 11.08 3.50
N ASP A 190 -12.85 11.41 2.21
CA ASP A 190 -12.53 10.49 1.12
C ASP A 190 -11.49 11.09 0.19
N ASN A 191 -10.23 10.71 0.40
CA ASN A 191 -9.12 11.03 -0.49
C ASN A 191 -8.56 9.74 -1.12
N GLY A 192 -9.45 8.99 -1.79
CA GLY A 192 -9.19 7.68 -2.35
C GLY A 192 -9.48 6.51 -1.40
N MET A 193 -9.86 6.80 -0.14
CA MET A 193 -10.32 5.81 0.83
C MET A 193 -11.31 6.45 1.80
N PRO A 194 -12.59 6.08 1.77
CA PRO A 194 -13.56 6.55 2.74
C PRO A 194 -13.09 6.27 4.17
N THR A 195 -12.87 7.32 4.95
CA THR A 195 -12.30 7.23 6.30
C THR A 195 -13.03 8.19 7.24
N VAL A 196 -13.32 7.72 8.44
CA VAL A 196 -13.92 8.51 9.53
C VAL A 196 -12.84 8.81 10.56
N LEU A 197 -12.55 10.08 10.76
CA LEU A 197 -11.59 10.57 11.75
C LEU A 197 -12.31 10.80 13.07
N ILE A 198 -11.77 10.24 14.15
CA ILE A 198 -12.38 10.27 15.49
C ILE A 198 -11.28 10.60 16.50
N ALA A 199 -11.48 11.56 17.38
CA ALA A 199 -10.59 11.75 18.51
C ALA A 199 -10.67 10.53 19.45
N ALA A 200 -9.57 9.88 19.75
CA ALA A 200 -9.53 8.69 20.61
C ALA A 200 -10.19 8.95 21.97
N SER A 201 -9.96 10.13 22.53
CA SER A 201 -10.57 10.58 23.79
C SER A 201 -12.10 10.62 23.78
N SER A 202 -12.73 10.84 22.61
CA SER A 202 -14.19 10.80 22.47
C SER A 202 -14.78 9.41 22.67
N LEU A 203 -13.96 8.37 22.53
CA LEU A 203 -14.31 6.97 22.78
C LEU A 203 -13.72 6.43 24.08
N LYS A 204 -13.18 7.30 24.95
CA LYS A 204 -12.57 6.98 26.27
C LYS A 204 -11.35 6.06 26.15
N VAL A 205 -10.62 6.12 25.04
CA VAL A 205 -9.31 5.48 24.85
C VAL A 205 -8.26 6.56 24.61
N THR A 206 -6.99 6.21 24.80
CA THR A 206 -5.88 7.17 24.68
C THR A 206 -5.42 7.36 23.24
N GLY A 207 -5.64 6.35 22.36
CA GLY A 207 -5.12 6.27 21.01
C GLY A 207 -3.68 5.77 20.93
N TYR A 208 -3.13 5.30 22.05
CA TYR A 208 -1.76 4.77 22.12
C TYR A 208 -1.73 3.27 22.49
N GLU A 209 -2.87 2.69 22.76
CA GLU A 209 -3.00 1.26 23.04
C GLU A 209 -2.47 0.43 21.86
N SER A 210 -2.01 -0.78 22.15
CA SER A 210 -1.67 -1.75 21.11
C SER A 210 -2.92 -2.21 20.35
N PRO A 211 -2.79 -2.71 19.12
CA PRO A 211 -3.91 -3.29 18.39
C PRO A 211 -4.64 -4.38 19.18
N GLU A 212 -3.88 -5.24 19.87
CA GLU A 212 -4.41 -6.35 20.68
C GLU A 212 -5.21 -5.86 21.90
N GLU A 213 -4.80 -4.75 22.52
CA GLU A 213 -5.54 -4.15 23.63
C GLU A 213 -6.86 -3.57 23.16
N LEU A 214 -6.88 -2.85 22.04
CA LEU A 214 -8.08 -2.26 21.45
C LEU A 214 -9.06 -3.34 20.95
N GLU A 215 -8.56 -4.44 20.39
CA GLU A 215 -9.41 -5.55 19.92
C GLU A 215 -10.08 -6.33 21.06
N LYS A 216 -9.54 -6.30 22.26
CA LYS A 216 -10.14 -6.92 23.46
C LYS A 216 -11.28 -6.10 24.06
N ASP A 217 -11.39 -4.82 23.71
CA ASP A 217 -12.46 -3.95 24.21
C ASP A 217 -13.74 -4.13 23.38
N GLY A 218 -14.63 -5.01 23.86
CA GLY A 218 -15.90 -5.28 23.21
C GLY A 218 -16.83 -4.07 23.14
N ALA A 219 -16.79 -3.19 24.14
CA ALA A 219 -17.62 -1.97 24.15
C ALA A 219 -17.16 -0.98 23.09
N LEU A 220 -15.83 -0.84 22.91
CA LEU A 220 -15.25 -0.06 21.83
C LEU A 220 -15.63 -0.65 20.46
N ALA A 221 -15.54 -1.98 20.28
CA ALA A 221 -15.87 -2.65 19.03
C ALA A 221 -17.33 -2.42 18.62
N ASP A 222 -18.27 -2.50 19.56
CA ASP A 222 -19.69 -2.24 19.31
C ASP A 222 -19.91 -0.76 18.94
N ARG A 223 -19.27 0.15 19.65
CA ARG A 223 -19.35 1.58 19.36
C ARG A 223 -18.80 1.91 17.97
N LEU A 224 -17.64 1.36 17.62
CA LEU A 224 -17.05 1.53 16.30
C LEU A 224 -17.95 0.97 15.19
N ARG A 225 -18.61 -0.16 15.41
CA ARG A 225 -19.55 -0.74 14.44
C ARG A 225 -20.73 0.20 14.19
N GLU A 226 -21.35 0.74 15.25
CA GLU A 226 -22.46 1.69 15.13
C GLU A 226 -22.05 2.95 14.37
N ILE A 227 -20.91 3.56 14.75
CA ILE A 227 -20.37 4.74 14.08
C ILE A 227 -20.11 4.45 12.59
N ARG A 228 -19.52 3.30 12.26
CA ARG A 228 -19.21 2.92 10.88
C ARG A 228 -20.45 2.80 10.01
N LEU A 229 -21.49 2.13 10.50
CA LEU A 229 -22.73 1.95 9.75
C LEU A 229 -23.41 3.30 9.46
N GLU A 230 -23.51 4.16 10.46
CA GLU A 230 -24.10 5.48 10.26
C GLU A 230 -23.23 6.39 9.39
N ALA A 231 -21.91 6.36 9.55
CA ALA A 231 -20.99 7.11 8.68
C ALA A 231 -21.11 6.64 7.22
N GLY A 232 -21.21 5.32 6.99
CA GLY A 232 -21.44 4.79 5.64
C GLY A 232 -22.69 5.36 4.98
N ARG A 233 -23.78 5.47 5.73
CA ARG A 233 -25.03 6.09 5.26
C ARG A 233 -24.83 7.57 4.95
N LEU A 234 -24.20 8.33 5.85
CA LEU A 234 -23.96 9.77 5.68
C LEU A 234 -23.03 10.08 4.50
N MET A 235 -22.04 9.22 4.26
CA MET A 235 -21.10 9.33 3.14
C MET A 235 -21.67 8.84 1.80
N GLY A 236 -22.92 8.37 1.76
CA GLY A 236 -23.55 7.86 0.55
C GLY A 236 -23.02 6.52 0.05
N LEU A 237 -22.38 5.72 0.91
CA LEU A 237 -21.78 4.41 0.56
C LEU A 237 -22.81 3.26 0.55
N GLY A 238 -24.07 3.53 0.91
CA GLY A 238 -25.13 2.53 0.99
C GLY A 238 -24.97 1.61 2.21
N ASP A 239 -25.37 0.33 2.07
CA ASP A 239 -25.18 -0.68 3.11
C ASP A 239 -23.71 -1.13 3.15
N VAL A 240 -23.03 -0.77 4.21
CA VAL A 240 -21.62 -1.10 4.44
C VAL A 240 -21.43 -2.29 5.40
N SER A 241 -22.48 -2.98 5.82
CA SER A 241 -22.42 -4.07 6.80
C SER A 241 -21.46 -5.19 6.39
N GLY A 242 -21.45 -5.56 5.12
CA GLY A 242 -20.59 -6.59 4.51
C GLY A 242 -19.30 -6.09 3.91
N THR A 243 -18.94 -4.81 4.08
CA THR A 243 -17.76 -4.20 3.45
C THR A 243 -16.68 -3.85 4.47
N THR A 244 -15.49 -3.44 3.98
CA THR A 244 -14.39 -2.95 4.82
C THR A 244 -14.28 -1.42 4.83
N VAL A 245 -15.21 -0.72 4.23
CA VAL A 245 -15.31 0.75 4.20
C VAL A 245 -16.59 1.22 4.88
N PRO A 246 -16.64 2.46 5.39
CA PRO A 246 -15.48 3.33 5.60
C PRO A 246 -14.51 2.75 6.63
N LYS A 247 -13.23 3.13 6.55
CA LYS A 247 -12.26 2.87 7.62
C LYS A 247 -12.56 3.80 8.79
N LEU A 248 -12.30 3.36 9.99
CA LEU A 248 -12.36 4.21 11.18
C LEU A 248 -10.94 4.45 11.68
N THR A 249 -10.56 5.70 11.88
CA THR A 249 -9.23 6.04 12.39
C THR A 249 -9.35 6.89 13.64
N LEU A 250 -8.92 6.32 14.76
CA LEU A 250 -8.75 7.04 16.01
C LEU A 250 -7.50 7.90 15.92
N LEU A 251 -7.61 9.15 16.33
CA LEU A 251 -6.53 10.13 16.32
C LEU A 251 -6.17 10.54 17.75
N ALA A 252 -4.88 10.68 18.00
CA ALA A 252 -4.31 11.23 19.22
C ALA A 252 -3.14 12.16 18.87
N PRO A 253 -2.73 13.08 19.76
CA PRO A 253 -1.55 13.90 19.56
C PRO A 253 -0.31 13.05 19.25
N PRO A 254 0.64 13.53 18.43
CA PRO A 254 1.82 12.77 18.05
C PRO A 254 2.74 12.53 19.24
N ARG A 255 3.48 11.38 19.24
CA ARG A 255 4.45 11.01 20.26
C ARG A 255 5.87 10.88 19.72
N ASP A 256 6.03 10.46 18.47
CA ASP A 256 7.31 10.05 17.91
C ASP A 256 7.78 10.98 16.78
N GLY A 257 7.45 12.27 16.88
CA GLY A 257 7.87 13.31 15.94
C GLY A 257 7.02 13.40 14.67
N GLY A 258 5.89 12.68 14.62
CA GLY A 258 4.93 12.79 13.53
C GLY A 258 3.96 13.97 13.69
N ALA A 259 3.00 14.05 12.80
CA ALA A 259 1.91 15.03 12.84
C ALA A 259 0.73 14.56 13.71
N VAL A 260 0.47 13.27 13.75
CA VAL A 260 -0.63 12.66 14.51
C VAL A 260 -0.33 11.19 14.76
N THR A 261 -0.78 10.65 15.90
CA THR A 261 -0.80 9.20 16.15
C THR A 261 -2.15 8.62 15.73
N THR A 262 -2.12 7.45 15.09
CA THR A 262 -3.32 6.80 14.55
C THR A 262 -3.51 5.37 15.01
N ARG A 263 -4.80 4.94 15.11
CA ARG A 263 -5.24 3.55 15.22
C ARG A 263 -6.37 3.34 14.21
N THR A 264 -6.10 2.59 13.14
CA THR A 264 -7.05 2.40 12.04
C THR A 264 -7.71 1.03 12.11
N PHE A 265 -9.03 0.98 11.98
CA PHE A 265 -9.85 -0.24 12.05
C PHE A 265 -10.38 -0.65 10.67
N ILE A 266 -10.32 -1.98 10.36
CA ILE A 266 -10.72 -2.58 9.10
C ILE A 266 -11.49 -3.89 9.33
N PRO A 267 -12.79 -3.93 9.30
CA PRO A 267 -13.71 -2.87 9.70
C PRO A 267 -13.67 -2.63 11.22
N ILE A 268 -13.38 -3.68 12.02
CA ILE A 268 -13.30 -3.65 13.50
C ILE A 268 -11.97 -4.18 14.06
N ARG A 269 -11.11 -4.75 13.21
CA ARG A 269 -9.74 -5.13 13.58
C ARG A 269 -8.81 -3.95 13.45
N CYS A 270 -8.01 -3.72 14.48
CA CYS A 270 -7.00 -2.66 14.46
C CYS A 270 -5.82 -3.07 13.58
N HIS A 271 -5.53 -2.27 12.57
CA HIS A 271 -4.39 -2.49 11.68
C HIS A 271 -3.07 -2.22 12.42
N THR A 272 -2.09 -3.09 12.28
CA THR A 272 -0.74 -2.89 12.86
C THR A 272 0.05 -1.73 12.22
N SER A 273 -0.43 -1.23 11.08
CA SER A 273 0.10 -0.05 10.38
C SER A 273 -1.08 0.82 9.92
N ILE A 274 -0.98 1.50 8.78
CA ILE A 274 -2.07 2.19 8.10
C ILE A 274 -1.95 1.96 6.60
N GLY A 275 -3.08 1.75 5.91
CA GLY A 275 -3.08 1.65 4.44
C GLY A 275 -2.77 2.99 3.79
N VAL A 276 -2.07 3.00 2.65
CA VAL A 276 -1.59 4.22 1.97
C VAL A 276 -2.73 5.22 1.71
N LEU A 277 -3.82 4.78 1.08
CA LEU A 277 -4.95 5.67 0.78
C LEU A 277 -5.73 6.09 2.04
N GLY A 278 -5.77 5.23 3.07
CA GLY A 278 -6.30 5.62 4.39
C GLY A 278 -5.46 6.73 5.03
N ALA A 279 -4.14 6.62 4.97
CA ALA A 279 -3.24 7.67 5.44
C ALA A 279 -3.38 8.96 4.61
N ALA A 280 -3.64 8.85 3.30
CA ALA A 280 -3.92 9.99 2.44
C ALA A 280 -5.19 10.73 2.86
N SER A 281 -6.25 9.99 3.22
CA SER A 281 -7.49 10.59 3.77
C SER A 281 -7.24 11.22 5.14
N VAL A 282 -6.46 10.57 6.01
CA VAL A 282 -6.04 11.17 7.30
C VAL A 282 -5.28 12.47 7.04
N ALA A 283 -4.21 12.46 6.23
CA ALA A 283 -3.37 13.62 5.97
C ALA A 283 -4.17 14.81 5.40
N ALA A 284 -5.12 14.54 4.48
CA ALA A 284 -6.03 15.57 3.99
C ALA A 284 -6.92 16.11 5.11
N GLY A 285 -7.52 15.23 5.91
CA GLY A 285 -8.38 15.61 7.02
C GLY A 285 -7.68 16.47 8.08
N LEU A 286 -6.37 16.24 8.34
CA LEU A 286 -5.59 17.06 9.27
C LEU A 286 -5.41 18.51 8.79
N ARG A 287 -5.48 18.74 7.47
CA ARG A 287 -5.32 20.09 6.87
C ARG A 287 -6.63 20.87 6.73
N ILE A 288 -7.77 20.23 7.04
CA ILE A 288 -9.08 20.88 6.95
C ILE A 288 -9.36 21.61 8.27
N GLU A 289 -9.39 22.94 8.21
CA GLU A 289 -9.72 23.77 9.37
C GLU A 289 -11.07 23.36 9.99
N GLY A 290 -11.11 23.22 11.31
CA GLY A 290 -12.29 22.79 12.06
C GLY A 290 -12.57 21.28 12.01
N SER A 291 -11.77 20.48 11.32
CA SER A 291 -11.88 19.01 11.40
C SER A 291 -11.50 18.48 12.77
N VAL A 292 -11.95 17.26 13.09
CA VAL A 292 -11.49 16.56 14.31
C VAL A 292 -9.98 16.32 14.29
N GLY A 293 -9.40 16.13 13.10
CA GLY A 293 -7.98 15.90 12.94
C GLY A 293 -7.15 17.16 13.19
N ALA A 294 -7.58 18.31 12.70
CA ALA A 294 -6.84 19.57 12.83
C ALA A 294 -6.63 19.98 14.29
N ASP A 295 -7.59 19.68 15.15
CA ASP A 295 -7.48 20.02 16.59
C ASP A 295 -6.38 19.25 17.34
N LEU A 296 -5.98 18.08 16.81
CA LEU A 296 -5.02 17.15 17.45
C LEU A 296 -3.65 17.17 16.78
N ALA A 297 -3.61 17.58 15.52
CA ALA A 297 -2.44 17.45 14.68
C ALA A 297 -1.42 18.58 14.90
N ARG A 298 -0.16 18.23 14.58
CA ARG A 298 0.95 19.19 14.44
C ARG A 298 1.39 19.19 12.97
N VAL A 299 0.62 19.87 12.13
CA VAL A 299 0.92 20.00 10.71
C VAL A 299 1.58 21.35 10.47
N ASP A 300 2.74 21.36 9.81
CA ASP A 300 3.36 22.60 9.33
C ASP A 300 2.60 23.10 8.08
N PRO A 301 2.05 24.33 8.10
CA PRO A 301 1.36 24.88 6.92
C PRO A 301 2.26 25.09 5.71
N GLY A 302 3.59 25.21 5.92
CA GLY A 302 4.57 25.43 4.86
C GLY A 302 5.07 24.14 4.20
N GLU A 303 4.75 22.98 4.77
CA GLU A 303 5.20 21.69 4.26
C GLU A 303 4.03 20.86 3.73
N ASP A 304 4.16 20.30 2.53
CA ASP A 304 3.17 19.36 1.99
C ASP A 304 3.26 17.97 2.67
N ARG A 305 4.42 17.63 3.26
CA ARG A 305 4.65 16.34 3.91
C ARG A 305 3.99 16.28 5.28
N VAL A 306 3.26 15.20 5.52
CA VAL A 306 2.59 14.88 6.79
C VAL A 306 3.03 13.48 7.22
N ARG A 307 3.69 13.37 8.36
CA ARG A 307 4.08 12.09 8.95
C ARG A 307 2.96 11.54 9.82
N ILE A 308 2.40 10.43 9.43
CA ILE A 308 1.33 9.72 10.15
C ILE A 308 1.95 8.59 10.97
N GLU A 309 1.89 8.69 12.31
CA GLU A 309 2.33 7.62 13.21
C GLU A 309 1.28 6.50 13.28
N HIS A 310 1.73 5.26 13.35
CA HIS A 310 0.90 4.07 13.48
C HIS A 310 1.57 3.04 14.42
N PRO A 311 0.91 1.94 14.83
CA PRO A 311 1.46 1.03 15.86
C PRO A 311 2.89 0.53 15.62
N THR A 312 3.31 0.37 14.38
CA THR A 312 4.63 -0.20 14.03
C THR A 312 5.60 0.83 13.43
N GLY A 313 5.28 2.13 13.49
CA GLY A 313 6.15 3.20 13.00
C GLY A 313 5.39 4.35 12.35
N PHE A 314 5.75 4.76 11.15
CA PHE A 314 5.15 5.90 10.47
C PHE A 314 4.99 5.71 8.96
N LEU A 315 4.17 6.58 8.37
CA LEU A 315 3.99 6.72 6.93
C LEU A 315 3.99 8.21 6.56
N ASP A 316 4.88 8.60 5.65
CA ASP A 316 4.94 9.96 5.12
C ASP A 316 4.03 10.11 3.90
N ILE A 317 3.10 11.07 3.98
CA ILE A 317 2.16 11.45 2.93
C ILE A 317 2.44 12.90 2.52
N GLU A 318 2.55 13.17 1.23
CA GLU A 318 2.49 14.52 0.69
C GLU A 318 1.05 14.82 0.31
N SER A 319 0.47 15.85 0.92
CA SER A 319 -0.93 16.24 0.74
C SER A 319 -1.03 17.75 0.67
N SER A 320 -1.67 18.26 -0.38
CA SER A 320 -2.06 19.66 -0.46
C SER A 320 -3.51 19.79 -0.87
N LEU A 321 -4.15 20.81 -0.31
CA LEU A 321 -5.57 21.10 -0.55
C LEU A 321 -5.72 22.45 -1.24
N THR A 322 -6.81 22.61 -1.96
CA THR A 322 -7.32 23.89 -2.42
C THR A 322 -8.63 24.17 -1.68
N ALA A 323 -8.71 25.32 -1.02
CA ALA A 323 -9.90 25.75 -0.28
C ALA A 323 -10.29 27.18 -0.68
N PRO A 324 -11.03 27.37 -1.78
CA PRO A 324 -11.52 28.71 -2.16
C PRO A 324 -12.45 29.25 -1.07
N PRO A 325 -12.51 30.58 -0.87
CA PRO A 325 -13.39 31.16 0.12
C PRO A 325 -14.87 30.78 -0.10
N GLY A 326 -15.49 30.20 0.93
CA GLY A 326 -16.91 29.79 0.90
C GLY A 326 -17.16 28.42 0.22
N GLU A 327 -16.15 27.75 -0.24
CA GLU A 327 -16.23 26.41 -0.81
C GLU A 327 -15.63 25.34 0.10
N LEU A 328 -16.05 24.09 -0.08
CA LEU A 328 -15.41 22.96 0.60
C LEU A 328 -14.03 22.70 0.00
N PRO A 329 -13.05 22.29 0.82
CA PRO A 329 -11.72 21.97 0.34
C PRO A 329 -11.75 20.76 -0.61
N THR A 330 -10.82 20.78 -1.58
CA THR A 330 -10.57 19.66 -2.49
C THR A 330 -9.10 19.26 -2.45
N ALA A 331 -8.81 17.99 -2.66
CA ALA A 331 -7.45 17.52 -2.76
C ALA A 331 -6.82 18.01 -4.09
N ARG A 332 -5.71 18.71 -3.99
CA ARG A 332 -4.91 19.15 -5.13
C ARG A 332 -3.84 18.12 -5.49
N ARG A 333 -3.20 17.55 -4.47
CA ARG A 333 -2.14 16.57 -4.61
C ARG A 333 -2.18 15.56 -3.47
N THR A 334 -1.96 14.30 -3.83
CA THR A 334 -1.86 13.19 -2.89
C THR A 334 -0.74 12.27 -3.34
N ALA A 335 0.32 12.17 -2.55
CA ALA A 335 1.42 11.28 -2.82
C ALA A 335 1.92 10.60 -1.56
N VAL A 336 2.52 9.43 -1.70
CA VAL A 336 3.19 8.70 -0.63
C VAL A 336 4.69 8.64 -0.90
N VAL A 337 5.49 8.89 0.13
CA VAL A 337 6.94 8.72 0.04
C VAL A 337 7.27 7.27 0.33
N ARG A 338 7.93 6.63 -0.62
CA ARG A 338 8.47 5.27 -0.53
C ARG A 338 9.95 5.27 -0.88
N THR A 339 10.57 4.12 -0.78
CA THR A 339 11.93 3.89 -1.27
C THR A 339 11.97 2.56 -2.01
N ALA A 340 12.89 2.44 -2.97
CA ALA A 340 13.17 1.20 -3.66
C ALA A 340 14.68 0.91 -3.63
N ARG A 341 15.06 -0.33 -3.91
CA ARG A 341 16.46 -0.71 -4.07
C ARG A 341 16.60 -1.87 -5.03
N LYS A 342 17.47 -1.74 -6.01
CA LYS A 342 17.93 -2.84 -6.84
C LYS A 342 18.87 -3.72 -6.00
N ILE A 343 18.52 -4.98 -5.80
CA ILE A 343 19.30 -5.95 -5.01
C ILE A 343 20.17 -6.79 -5.92
N PHE A 344 19.60 -7.28 -7.02
CA PHE A 344 20.26 -8.14 -7.99
C PHE A 344 19.71 -7.85 -9.39
N ASP A 345 20.57 -7.92 -10.40
CA ASP A 345 20.24 -7.84 -11.82
C ASP A 345 20.93 -8.99 -12.53
N GLY A 346 20.17 -9.84 -13.20
CA GLY A 346 20.76 -11.02 -13.86
C GLY A 346 19.70 -11.97 -14.40
N THR A 347 20.06 -13.24 -14.49
CA THR A 347 19.22 -14.31 -15.02
C THR A 347 18.83 -15.27 -13.90
N VAL A 348 17.56 -15.66 -13.85
CA VAL A 348 17.06 -16.71 -12.98
C VAL A 348 16.80 -17.98 -13.79
N PHE A 349 17.09 -19.12 -13.18
CA PHE A 349 16.89 -20.46 -13.75
C PHE A 349 15.76 -21.14 -12.97
N PRO A 350 14.57 -21.28 -13.57
CA PRO A 350 13.46 -21.95 -12.90
C PRO A 350 13.77 -23.42 -12.62
N ARG A 351 13.21 -23.94 -11.54
CA ARG A 351 13.21 -25.39 -11.29
C ARG A 351 12.62 -26.15 -12.48
N SER A 352 13.12 -27.34 -12.81
CA SER A 352 12.63 -28.16 -13.93
C SER A 352 11.12 -28.43 -13.84
N ALA A 353 10.43 -28.39 -14.97
CA ALA A 353 9.00 -28.72 -15.06
C ALA A 353 8.69 -30.17 -14.70
N ASP A 354 9.67 -31.06 -14.87
CA ASP A 354 9.51 -32.52 -14.66
C ASP A 354 9.58 -32.93 -13.18
N THR A 355 9.90 -32.01 -12.26
CA THR A 355 9.84 -32.30 -10.83
C THR A 355 8.39 -32.26 -10.37
N ALA A 356 7.82 -33.45 -10.07
CA ALA A 356 6.51 -33.55 -9.44
C ALA A 356 6.44 -32.67 -8.18
N PRO A 357 5.28 -32.02 -7.88
CA PRO A 357 5.14 -31.31 -6.62
C PRO A 357 5.51 -32.25 -5.47
N LEU A 358 6.35 -31.75 -4.55
CA LEU A 358 6.66 -32.48 -3.32
C LEU A 358 5.34 -32.88 -2.65
N PRO A 359 5.24 -34.12 -2.13
CA PRO A 359 4.05 -34.53 -1.39
C PRO A 359 3.84 -33.52 -0.26
N THR A 360 2.66 -32.94 -0.22
CA THR A 360 2.21 -32.13 0.91
C THR A 360 2.31 -33.03 2.13
N ASN A 361 3.14 -32.69 3.12
CA ASN A 361 3.09 -33.29 4.44
C ASN A 361 1.76 -32.92 5.06
N ASP A 362 0.72 -33.72 4.79
CA ASP A 362 -0.55 -33.64 5.49
C ASP A 362 -0.33 -34.24 6.88
N PRO A 363 -0.46 -33.47 7.97
CA PRO A 363 -0.28 -33.97 9.34
C PRO A 363 -1.31 -35.01 9.77
N GLN A 364 -2.28 -35.37 8.90
CA GLN A 364 -3.39 -36.25 9.25
C GLN A 364 -3.15 -37.76 9.03
N ASP A 365 -2.00 -38.19 8.51
CA ASP A 365 -1.74 -39.64 8.28
C ASP A 365 -0.85 -40.30 9.34
N GLN A 366 -0.78 -39.79 10.57
CA GLN A 366 -0.22 -40.50 11.72
C GLN A 366 -1.28 -40.85 12.77
N GLY A 367 -2.36 -41.45 12.33
CA GLY A 367 -3.45 -41.91 13.22
C GLY A 367 -3.99 -43.27 12.82
N GLY A 368 -3.17 -44.33 12.89
CA GLY A 368 -3.71 -45.66 12.67
C GLY A 368 -2.68 -46.77 12.61
N GLN A 369 -2.17 -47.21 13.73
CA GLN A 369 -1.88 -48.60 14.10
C GLN A 369 -0.88 -48.69 15.28
N ARG A 370 -1.36 -48.77 16.48
CA ARG A 370 -1.28 -49.88 17.44
C ARG A 370 -1.82 -49.43 18.81
#